data_39a90fddce731cbcf59b46a3632ce168
#
_entry.id   39a90fddce731cbcf59b46a3632ce168
#
_cell.length_a   1.000
_cell.length_b   1.000
_cell.length_c   1.000
_cell.angle_alpha   90.00
_cell.angle_beta   90.00
_cell.angle_gamma   90.00
#
_symmetry.space_group_name_H-M   'P 1'
#
loop_
_entity.id
_entity.type
_entity.pdbx_description
1 polymer ?
#
loop_
_entity_poly.entity_id
_entity_poly.type
_entity_poly.pdbx_seq_one_letter_code
_entity_poly.pdbx_strand_id
1 'polypeptide(L)'
;MSSSSTTRRVPHQDPARPGTPGAYRLVRTPPARVAPPSLDAAQRAVVDHTDGPLLVLAGPGTGKTTTLVEAVAARIERGADPERLLVLTFSRKAAVELRDRMAARLPGARAPQATTFHSYCYALVRAHQDADLFAEPLRLLSGPEQDVAVRELLAGQLDLERDGLARIHWPDELRACLTTRGFADEVRAVLARSRELGLGPRALDAFAARTGRRDWSAAAQFLAEYLDVLDMQGVLDYAELVHRAVLLAERVALPAYDAVFVDEYQDTDPAQVRLLQALAGRGRTLYAFGDPDQSIYAFRGADVNGILDFPHTFRRPDGRPAPVAVLRTARRSAAAVLAASRLLTARMPLPRLPADTVRAHRDLTPVREGGRVETYTFPTASTELDNIADILRRAHLEDGVPWSDMAVLVRAGARSLPSLRRALTSAGVPLEMDGADVALRHEPAVAPL
;
A
#
# COMPACT_ATOMS: atom_id res chain seq x y z
N MET A 1 -29.66 -47.66 -56.11
CA MET A 1 -28.54 -46.92 -55.52
C MET A 1 -29.08 -45.51 -55.12
N SER A 2 -29.54 -45.40 -53.90
CA SER A 2 -30.24 -44.19 -53.41
C SER A 2 -29.25 -43.45 -52.50
N SER A 3 -28.90 -42.21 -52.89
CA SER A 3 -28.09 -41.30 -52.09
C SER A 3 -29.06 -40.42 -51.27
N SER A 4 -29.08 -40.62 -49.98
CA SER A 4 -29.79 -39.79 -49.01
C SER A 4 -28.91 -38.60 -48.59
N SER A 5 -29.30 -37.40 -49.02
CA SER A 5 -28.73 -36.14 -48.57
C SER A 5 -29.37 -35.75 -47.28
N THR A 6 -28.58 -35.74 -46.21
CA THR A 6 -28.99 -35.27 -44.88
C THR A 6 -28.86 -33.74 -44.83
N THR A 7 -29.96 -33.05 -44.94
CA THR A 7 -30.03 -31.59 -44.77
C THR A 7 -29.98 -31.24 -43.29
N ARG A 8 -28.88 -30.62 -42.85
CA ARG A 8 -28.69 -30.08 -41.51
C ARG A 8 -29.63 -28.89 -41.31
N ARG A 9 -30.69 -29.04 -40.51
CA ARG A 9 -31.56 -27.94 -40.10
C ARG A 9 -30.77 -26.95 -39.23
N VAL A 10 -30.64 -25.72 -39.70
CA VAL A 10 -30.18 -24.56 -38.90
C VAL A 10 -31.33 -24.20 -37.95
N PRO A 11 -31.08 -24.02 -36.66
CA PRO A 11 -32.13 -23.58 -35.74
C PRO A 11 -32.60 -22.18 -36.10
N HIS A 12 -33.90 -22.02 -36.30
CA HIS A 12 -34.55 -20.73 -36.43
C HIS A 12 -34.29 -19.93 -35.13
N GLN A 13 -33.58 -18.82 -35.24
CA GLN A 13 -33.56 -17.82 -34.18
C GLN A 13 -34.91 -17.09 -34.22
N ASP A 14 -35.68 -17.25 -33.14
CA ASP A 14 -36.86 -16.42 -32.90
C ASP A 14 -36.44 -14.94 -32.88
N PRO A 15 -37.16 -14.02 -33.55
CA PRO A 15 -36.87 -12.61 -33.47
C PRO A 15 -37.05 -12.14 -32.02
N ALA A 16 -35.98 -11.61 -31.44
CA ALA A 16 -35.97 -11.08 -30.08
C ALA A 16 -37.13 -10.08 -29.92
N ARG A 17 -38.00 -10.34 -28.94
CA ARG A 17 -39.01 -9.36 -28.49
C ARG A 17 -38.28 -8.06 -28.15
N PRO A 18 -38.78 -6.88 -28.52
CA PRO A 18 -38.17 -5.62 -28.14
C PRO A 18 -38.14 -5.54 -26.62
N GLY A 19 -36.93 -5.52 -26.07
CA GLY A 19 -36.70 -5.45 -24.62
C GLY A 19 -37.27 -4.14 -24.08
N THR A 20 -37.88 -4.19 -22.94
CA THR A 20 -38.35 -3.04 -22.19
C THR A 20 -37.22 -1.99 -22.11
N PRO A 21 -37.48 -0.70 -22.46
CA PRO A 21 -36.47 0.34 -22.39
C PRO A 21 -35.95 0.43 -20.92
N GLY A 22 -34.65 0.22 -20.72
CA GLY A 22 -34.01 0.31 -19.40
C GLY A 22 -33.53 -1.00 -18.79
N ALA A 23 -33.72 -2.16 -19.42
CA ALA A 23 -33.15 -3.42 -18.94
C ALA A 23 -31.66 -3.54 -19.32
N TYR A 24 -30.78 -3.26 -18.40
CA TYR A 24 -29.35 -3.52 -18.54
C TYR A 24 -29.03 -4.98 -18.16
N ARG A 25 -28.36 -5.69 -19.08
CA ARG A 25 -27.82 -7.02 -18.79
C ARG A 25 -26.35 -6.90 -18.48
N LEU A 26 -25.96 -7.27 -17.27
CA LEU A 26 -24.55 -7.40 -16.91
C LEU A 26 -23.94 -8.58 -17.69
N VAL A 27 -23.09 -8.28 -18.67
CA VAL A 27 -22.34 -9.29 -19.41
C VAL A 27 -20.92 -9.32 -18.83
N ARG A 28 -20.59 -10.41 -18.15
CA ARG A 28 -19.23 -10.66 -17.72
C ARG A 28 -18.43 -11.17 -18.92
N THR A 29 -17.68 -10.28 -19.57
CA THR A 29 -16.72 -10.71 -20.60
C THR A 29 -15.55 -11.37 -19.88
N PRO A 30 -15.23 -12.64 -20.14
CA PRO A 30 -14.04 -13.25 -19.57
C PRO A 30 -12.82 -12.47 -20.05
N PRO A 31 -11.82 -12.24 -19.15
CA PRO A 31 -10.60 -11.56 -19.54
C PRO A 31 -9.91 -12.32 -20.69
N ALA A 32 -9.35 -11.55 -21.64
CA ALA A 32 -8.58 -12.16 -22.73
C ALA A 32 -7.41 -12.98 -22.17
N ARG A 33 -7.19 -14.16 -22.74
CA ARG A 33 -6.07 -15.03 -22.34
C ARG A 33 -4.76 -14.31 -22.63
N VAL A 34 -3.98 -14.05 -21.61
CA VAL A 34 -2.64 -13.47 -21.75
C VAL A 34 -1.63 -14.61 -21.78
N ALA A 35 -0.81 -14.67 -22.84
CA ALA A 35 0.28 -15.65 -22.92
C ALA A 35 1.27 -15.40 -21.76
N PRO A 36 1.84 -16.47 -21.15
CA PRO A 36 2.87 -16.33 -20.14
C PRO A 36 4.02 -15.47 -20.66
N PRO A 37 4.51 -14.51 -19.87
CA PRO A 37 5.64 -13.67 -20.27
C PRO A 37 6.92 -14.49 -20.34
N SER A 38 7.86 -14.07 -21.20
CA SER A 38 9.21 -14.63 -21.19
C SER A 38 9.95 -14.15 -19.94
N LEU A 39 10.22 -15.06 -19.01
CA LEU A 39 10.97 -14.77 -17.78
C LEU A 39 12.47 -14.89 -18.00
N ASP A 40 13.25 -13.98 -17.43
CA ASP A 40 14.70 -14.15 -17.35
C ASP A 40 15.10 -15.18 -16.27
N ALA A 41 16.40 -15.50 -16.18
CA ALA A 41 16.90 -16.50 -15.26
C ALA A 41 16.62 -16.15 -13.78
N ALA A 42 16.72 -14.87 -13.40
CA ALA A 42 16.46 -14.41 -12.04
C ALA A 42 14.97 -14.54 -11.69
N GLN A 43 14.09 -14.15 -12.60
CA GLN A 43 12.65 -14.30 -12.44
C GLN A 43 12.24 -15.78 -12.35
N ARG A 44 12.81 -16.64 -13.21
CA ARG A 44 12.58 -18.10 -13.14
C ARG A 44 13.01 -18.69 -11.81
N ALA A 45 14.17 -18.31 -11.29
CA ALA A 45 14.64 -18.78 -9.99
C ALA A 45 13.67 -18.42 -8.85
N VAL A 46 13.02 -17.24 -8.91
CA VAL A 46 11.97 -16.85 -7.97
C VAL A 46 10.71 -17.69 -8.14
N VAL A 47 10.26 -17.90 -9.39
CA VAL A 47 9.05 -18.70 -9.70
C VAL A 47 9.25 -20.19 -9.34
N ASP A 48 10.47 -20.69 -9.45
CA ASP A 48 10.81 -22.07 -9.13
C ASP A 48 11.11 -22.31 -7.63
N HIS A 49 11.18 -21.24 -6.82
CA HIS A 49 11.34 -21.38 -5.38
C HIS A 49 10.11 -22.08 -4.78
N THR A 50 10.33 -23.15 -4.03
CA THR A 50 9.24 -24.02 -3.53
C THR A 50 8.92 -23.79 -2.08
N ASP A 51 9.93 -23.66 -1.20
CA ASP A 51 9.72 -23.73 0.24
C ASP A 51 10.51 -22.68 1.02
N GLY A 52 9.89 -22.23 2.10
CA GLY A 52 10.47 -21.27 3.03
C GLY A 52 10.37 -19.82 2.57
N PRO A 53 10.90 -18.91 3.40
CA PRO A 53 10.87 -17.48 3.10
C PRO A 53 11.87 -17.10 2.01
N LEU A 54 11.48 -16.15 1.16
CA LEU A 54 12.31 -15.57 0.09
C LEU A 54 12.10 -14.05 0.03
N LEU A 55 13.17 -13.27 0.13
CA LEU A 55 13.15 -11.87 -0.21
C LEU A 55 13.50 -11.67 -1.69
N VAL A 56 12.67 -10.91 -2.41
CA VAL A 56 12.90 -10.57 -3.82
C VAL A 56 13.12 -9.06 -3.90
N LEU A 57 14.37 -8.65 -4.10
CA LEU A 57 14.72 -7.27 -4.34
C LEU A 57 14.52 -6.96 -5.82
N ALA A 58 13.67 -6.01 -6.11
CA ALA A 58 13.21 -5.71 -7.45
C ALA A 58 13.15 -4.20 -7.69
N GLY A 59 14.20 -3.65 -8.26
CA GLY A 59 14.28 -2.24 -8.62
C GLY A 59 13.26 -1.82 -9.68
N PRO A 60 13.22 -0.54 -10.06
CA PRO A 60 12.20 0.00 -10.95
C PRO A 60 12.19 -0.69 -12.31
N GLY A 61 11.01 -1.16 -12.73
CA GLY A 61 10.81 -1.76 -14.04
C GLY A 61 11.40 -3.17 -14.23
N THR A 62 11.86 -3.83 -13.17
CA THR A 62 12.43 -5.20 -13.26
C THR A 62 11.39 -6.31 -13.37
N GLY A 63 10.09 -5.97 -13.36
CA GLY A 63 9.01 -6.94 -13.49
C GLY A 63 8.59 -7.60 -12.18
N LYS A 64 8.71 -6.88 -11.05
CA LYS A 64 8.27 -7.33 -9.72
C LYS A 64 6.89 -7.97 -9.74
N THR A 65 5.85 -7.21 -10.15
CA THR A 65 4.46 -7.68 -10.20
C THR A 65 4.28 -8.87 -11.16
N THR A 66 4.96 -8.86 -12.30
CA THR A 66 4.94 -9.99 -13.26
C THR A 66 5.50 -11.25 -12.62
N THR A 67 6.64 -11.14 -11.93
CA THR A 67 7.28 -12.27 -11.26
C THR A 67 6.41 -12.82 -10.13
N LEU A 68 5.75 -11.94 -9.37
CA LEU A 68 4.80 -12.34 -8.33
C LEU A 68 3.63 -13.12 -8.92
N VAL A 69 2.99 -12.61 -9.97
CA VAL A 69 1.85 -13.27 -10.63
C VAL A 69 2.26 -14.62 -11.18
N GLU A 70 3.43 -14.73 -11.83
CA GLU A 70 3.93 -16.01 -12.35
C GLU A 70 4.31 -16.99 -11.23
N ALA A 71 4.86 -16.53 -10.09
CA ALA A 71 5.13 -17.38 -8.95
C ALA A 71 3.84 -17.96 -8.33
N VAL A 72 2.78 -17.16 -8.25
CA VAL A 72 1.45 -17.61 -7.83
C VAL A 72 0.89 -18.62 -8.84
N ALA A 73 0.93 -18.29 -10.14
CA ALA A 73 0.42 -19.14 -11.20
C ALA A 73 1.11 -20.50 -11.22
N ALA A 74 2.44 -20.51 -11.14
CA ALA A 74 3.21 -21.75 -11.12
C ALA A 74 2.87 -22.67 -9.94
N ARG A 75 2.53 -22.12 -8.76
CA ARG A 75 2.06 -22.92 -7.63
C ARG A 75 0.72 -23.57 -7.89
N ILE A 76 -0.23 -22.83 -8.46
CA ILE A 76 -1.55 -23.37 -8.82
C ILE A 76 -1.40 -24.43 -9.91
N GLU A 77 -0.57 -24.21 -10.92
CA GLU A 77 -0.27 -25.18 -11.98
C GLU A 77 0.41 -26.46 -11.43
N ARG A 78 1.14 -26.36 -10.31
CA ARG A 78 1.72 -27.49 -9.58
C ARG A 78 0.74 -28.17 -8.62
N GLY A 79 -0.53 -27.71 -8.56
CA GLY A 79 -1.61 -28.32 -7.78
C GLY A 79 -1.90 -27.66 -6.42
N ALA A 80 -1.34 -26.49 -6.12
CA ALA A 80 -1.71 -25.78 -4.92
C ALA A 80 -3.16 -25.26 -5.01
N ASP A 81 -3.88 -25.36 -3.89
CA ASP A 81 -5.23 -24.80 -3.77
C ASP A 81 -5.16 -23.26 -3.76
N PRO A 82 -5.82 -22.58 -4.70
CA PRO A 82 -5.86 -21.12 -4.73
C PRO A 82 -6.38 -20.47 -3.45
N GLU A 83 -7.25 -21.12 -2.69
CA GLU A 83 -7.76 -20.62 -1.42
C GLU A 83 -6.73 -20.65 -0.29
N ARG A 84 -5.68 -21.46 -0.47
CA ARG A 84 -4.54 -21.56 0.45
C ARG A 84 -3.36 -20.69 0.05
N LEU A 85 -3.55 -19.81 -0.94
CA LEU A 85 -2.57 -18.80 -1.35
C LEU A 85 -3.09 -17.41 -0.98
N LEU A 86 -2.30 -16.66 -0.22
CA LEU A 86 -2.63 -15.29 0.19
C LEU A 86 -1.69 -14.30 -0.47
N VAL A 87 -2.24 -13.28 -1.13
CA VAL A 87 -1.47 -12.18 -1.72
C VAL A 87 -1.84 -10.89 -1.00
N LEU A 88 -0.87 -10.27 -0.36
CA LEU A 88 -1.02 -9.02 0.38
C LEU A 88 -0.31 -7.88 -0.35
N THR A 89 -0.95 -6.72 -0.40
CA THR A 89 -0.39 -5.51 -0.99
C THR A 89 -0.74 -4.27 -0.20
N PHE A 90 -0.11 -3.14 -0.52
CA PHE A 90 -0.27 -1.89 0.22
C PHE A 90 -1.58 -1.15 -0.13
N SER A 91 -2.07 -1.18 -1.37
CA SER A 91 -3.21 -0.39 -1.80
C SER A 91 -4.35 -1.23 -2.39
N ARG A 92 -5.59 -0.71 -2.27
CA ARG A 92 -6.78 -1.33 -2.88
C ARG A 92 -6.64 -1.42 -4.41
N LYS A 93 -6.08 -0.38 -5.03
CA LYS A 93 -5.82 -0.34 -6.48
C LYS A 93 -4.86 -1.46 -6.90
N ALA A 94 -3.76 -1.64 -6.18
CA ALA A 94 -2.82 -2.73 -6.44
C ALA A 94 -3.46 -4.11 -6.22
N ALA A 95 -4.32 -4.27 -5.21
CA ALA A 95 -5.03 -5.53 -4.97
C ALA A 95 -5.99 -5.88 -6.12
N VAL A 96 -6.69 -4.88 -6.68
CA VAL A 96 -7.54 -5.07 -7.87
C VAL A 96 -6.68 -5.46 -9.07
N GLU A 97 -5.62 -4.71 -9.35
CA GLU A 97 -4.71 -4.98 -10.47
C GLU A 97 -4.10 -6.39 -10.39
N LEU A 98 -3.65 -6.82 -9.20
CA LEU A 98 -3.13 -8.17 -9.00
C LEU A 98 -4.19 -9.24 -9.26
N ARG A 99 -5.43 -9.05 -8.79
CA ARG A 99 -6.53 -9.98 -9.06
C ARG A 99 -6.83 -10.10 -10.55
N ASP A 100 -6.88 -8.97 -11.26
CA ASP A 100 -7.16 -8.93 -12.70
C ASP A 100 -6.03 -9.63 -13.48
N ARG A 101 -4.77 -9.37 -13.14
CA ARG A 101 -3.61 -10.02 -13.77
C ARG A 101 -3.59 -11.53 -13.50
N MET A 102 -3.88 -11.98 -12.27
CA MET A 102 -3.96 -13.40 -11.94
C MET A 102 -5.13 -14.08 -12.65
N ALA A 103 -6.30 -13.43 -12.72
CA ALA A 103 -7.45 -13.95 -13.45
C ALA A 103 -7.18 -14.07 -14.96
N ALA A 104 -6.49 -13.10 -15.56
CA ALA A 104 -6.09 -13.16 -16.97
C ALA A 104 -5.04 -14.27 -17.24
N ARG A 105 -4.14 -14.51 -16.29
CA ARG A 105 -3.09 -15.53 -16.40
C ARG A 105 -3.62 -16.95 -16.16
N LEU A 106 -4.64 -17.13 -15.33
CA LEU A 106 -5.21 -18.40 -14.89
C LEU A 106 -6.70 -18.52 -15.30
N PRO A 107 -7.03 -18.53 -16.58
CA PRO A 107 -8.42 -18.59 -17.02
C PRO A 107 -9.03 -19.94 -16.63
N GLY A 108 -10.18 -19.90 -15.94
CA GLY A 108 -10.90 -21.07 -15.48
C GLY A 108 -10.47 -21.62 -14.11
N ALA A 109 -9.38 -21.14 -13.53
CA ALA A 109 -9.06 -21.38 -12.14
C ALA A 109 -9.69 -20.29 -11.24
N ARG A 110 -10.02 -20.66 -10.00
CA ARG A 110 -10.37 -19.65 -8.99
C ARG A 110 -9.12 -18.82 -8.67
N ALA A 111 -9.23 -17.49 -8.77
CA ALA A 111 -8.10 -16.62 -8.43
C ALA A 111 -7.84 -16.66 -6.92
N PRO A 112 -6.55 -16.65 -6.50
CA PRO A 112 -6.20 -16.56 -5.08
C PRO A 112 -6.69 -15.24 -4.48
N GLN A 113 -6.80 -15.22 -3.16
CA GLN A 113 -7.17 -14.03 -2.43
C GLN A 113 -6.06 -12.98 -2.51
N ALA A 114 -6.28 -11.89 -3.28
CA ALA A 114 -5.42 -10.71 -3.25
C ALA A 114 -6.15 -9.58 -2.53
N THR A 115 -5.55 -9.05 -1.48
CA THR A 115 -6.16 -8.06 -0.60
C THR A 115 -5.11 -7.13 0.02
N THR A 116 -5.56 -6.04 0.66
CA THR A 116 -4.64 -5.20 1.43
C THR A 116 -4.48 -5.74 2.85
N PHE A 117 -3.37 -5.38 3.53
CA PHE A 117 -3.18 -5.70 4.94
C PHE A 117 -4.38 -5.27 5.80
N HIS A 118 -4.84 -4.04 5.64
CA HIS A 118 -5.98 -3.52 6.40
C HIS A 118 -7.29 -4.29 6.13
N SER A 119 -7.55 -4.66 4.87
CA SER A 119 -8.74 -5.45 4.54
C SER A 119 -8.68 -6.86 5.12
N TYR A 120 -7.49 -7.45 5.14
CA TYR A 120 -7.24 -8.74 5.79
C TYR A 120 -7.45 -8.65 7.31
N CYS A 121 -6.84 -7.64 7.96
CA CYS A 121 -7.02 -7.37 9.39
C CYS A 121 -8.49 -7.17 9.75
N TYR A 122 -9.22 -6.39 8.95
CA TYR A 122 -10.65 -6.16 9.17
C TYR A 122 -11.47 -7.45 9.09
N ALA A 123 -11.21 -8.29 8.09
CA ALA A 123 -11.87 -9.58 7.96
C ALA A 123 -11.56 -10.50 9.16
N LEU A 124 -10.30 -10.51 9.62
CA LEU A 124 -9.87 -11.29 10.77
C LEU A 124 -10.55 -10.82 12.07
N VAL A 125 -10.52 -9.53 12.35
CA VAL A 125 -11.15 -8.96 13.55
C VAL A 125 -12.65 -9.20 13.52
N ARG A 126 -13.30 -8.96 12.39
CA ARG A 126 -14.75 -9.18 12.23
C ARG A 126 -15.17 -10.65 12.42
N ALA A 127 -14.38 -11.59 11.93
CA ALA A 127 -14.66 -13.02 12.08
C ALA A 127 -14.58 -13.51 13.52
N HIS A 128 -13.89 -12.77 14.39
CA HIS A 128 -13.71 -13.12 15.81
C HIS A 128 -14.35 -12.09 16.75
N GLN A 129 -15.18 -11.20 16.23
CA GLN A 129 -15.99 -10.28 17.03
C GLN A 129 -17.10 -11.07 17.71
N ASP A 130 -17.24 -10.87 19.02
CA ASP A 130 -18.27 -11.51 19.80
C ASP A 130 -19.66 -10.95 19.40
N ALA A 131 -20.47 -11.76 18.76
CA ALA A 131 -21.77 -11.35 18.23
C ALA A 131 -22.74 -10.90 19.34
N ASP A 132 -22.54 -11.38 20.57
CA ASP A 132 -23.39 -11.05 21.71
C ASP A 132 -23.05 -9.68 22.34
N LEU A 133 -21.84 -9.17 22.12
CA LEU A 133 -21.39 -7.89 22.68
C LEU A 133 -21.59 -6.71 21.74
N PHE A 134 -21.74 -6.93 20.43
CA PHE A 134 -21.84 -5.88 19.43
C PHE A 134 -23.03 -6.13 18.49
N ALA A 135 -24.10 -5.37 18.68
CA ALA A 135 -25.28 -5.43 17.79
C ALA A 135 -24.95 -4.91 16.37
N GLU A 136 -23.94 -4.07 16.22
CA GLU A 136 -23.52 -3.51 14.94
C GLU A 136 -22.08 -3.92 14.58
N PRO A 137 -21.76 -4.09 13.27
CA PRO A 137 -20.41 -4.40 12.86
C PRO A 137 -19.47 -3.21 13.14
N LEU A 138 -18.26 -3.51 13.61
CA LEU A 138 -17.19 -2.53 13.81
C LEU A 138 -17.01 -1.65 12.58
N ARG A 139 -17.04 -0.32 12.77
CA ARG A 139 -16.82 0.68 11.72
C ARG A 139 -15.40 1.22 11.79
N LEU A 140 -14.78 1.41 10.63
CA LEU A 140 -13.48 2.06 10.54
C LEU A 140 -13.64 3.57 10.40
N LEU A 141 -12.90 4.32 11.21
CA LEU A 141 -12.81 5.77 11.07
C LEU A 141 -11.98 6.11 9.82
N SER A 142 -12.48 7.03 9.04
CA SER A 142 -11.66 7.70 8.02
C SER A 142 -10.64 8.65 8.68
N GLY A 143 -9.60 9.04 7.94
CA GLY A 143 -8.60 9.98 8.45
C GLY A 143 -9.20 11.30 8.96
N PRO A 144 -10.15 11.94 8.23
CA PRO A 144 -10.86 13.13 8.72
C PRO A 144 -11.69 12.89 10.00
N GLU A 145 -12.39 11.75 10.10
CA GLU A 145 -13.15 11.42 11.32
C GLU A 145 -12.22 11.22 12.52
N GLN A 146 -11.09 10.55 12.33
CA GLN A 146 -10.07 10.42 13.38
C GLN A 146 -9.51 11.79 13.80
N ASP A 147 -9.24 12.69 12.84
CA ASP A 147 -8.77 14.06 13.12
C ASP A 147 -9.77 14.83 13.99
N VAL A 148 -11.06 14.73 13.66
CA VAL A 148 -12.13 15.36 14.46
C VAL A 148 -12.16 14.77 15.87
N ALA A 149 -12.21 13.45 16.01
CA ALA A 149 -12.27 12.79 17.31
C ALA A 149 -11.08 13.16 18.21
N VAL A 150 -9.85 13.15 17.69
CA VAL A 150 -8.66 13.53 18.46
C VAL A 150 -8.71 15.01 18.88
N ARG A 151 -9.14 15.92 17.98
CA ARG A 151 -9.23 17.35 18.32
C ARG A 151 -10.33 17.66 19.35
N GLU A 152 -11.47 16.98 19.26
CA GLU A 152 -12.56 17.13 20.25
C GLU A 152 -12.11 16.64 21.64
N LEU A 153 -11.43 15.50 21.71
CA LEU A 153 -10.87 15.00 22.96
C LEU A 153 -9.81 15.92 23.52
N LEU A 154 -8.90 16.45 22.70
CA LEU A 154 -7.87 17.41 23.15
C LEU A 154 -8.49 18.73 23.65
N ALA A 155 -9.52 19.22 22.97
CA ALA A 155 -10.24 20.42 23.42
C ALA A 155 -10.96 20.18 24.76
N GLY A 156 -11.60 19.01 24.92
CA GLY A 156 -12.26 18.61 26.16
C GLY A 156 -11.31 18.52 27.37
N GLN A 157 -10.01 18.23 27.15
CA GLN A 157 -9.02 18.22 28.24
C GLN A 157 -8.89 19.58 28.93
N LEU A 158 -9.00 20.70 28.18
CA LEU A 158 -8.94 22.04 28.74
C LEU A 158 -10.16 22.37 29.62
N ASP A 159 -11.33 21.83 29.28
CA ASP A 159 -12.54 22.00 30.06
C ASP A 159 -12.45 21.19 31.37
N LEU A 160 -12.02 19.92 31.25
CA LEU A 160 -11.77 19.06 32.42
C LEU A 160 -10.72 19.65 33.37
N GLU A 161 -9.70 20.31 32.84
CA GLU A 161 -8.65 20.96 33.62
C GLU A 161 -9.20 22.20 34.38
N ARG A 162 -10.05 23.01 33.75
CA ARG A 162 -10.75 24.12 34.42
C ARG A 162 -11.62 23.65 35.56
N ASP A 163 -12.28 22.51 35.41
CA ASP A 163 -13.17 21.92 36.39
C ASP A 163 -12.45 21.10 37.48
N GLY A 164 -11.10 20.99 37.39
CA GLY A 164 -10.28 20.18 38.30
C GLY A 164 -10.47 18.67 38.15
N LEU A 165 -11.02 18.21 37.02
CA LEU A 165 -11.33 16.81 36.70
C LEU A 165 -10.32 16.17 35.74
N ALA A 166 -9.32 16.91 35.29
CA ALA A 166 -8.33 16.41 34.33
C ALA A 166 -7.54 15.23 34.90
N ARG A 167 -7.48 14.17 34.13
CA ARG A 167 -6.65 12.98 34.42
C ARG A 167 -5.34 12.97 33.63
N ILE A 168 -5.29 13.71 32.52
CA ILE A 168 -4.13 13.80 31.64
C ILE A 168 -3.42 15.11 31.91
N HIS A 169 -2.13 15.04 32.24
CA HIS A 169 -1.32 16.20 32.57
C HIS A 169 -0.30 16.48 31.47
N TRP A 170 -0.72 17.28 30.48
CA TRP A 170 0.18 17.75 29.44
C TRP A 170 1.22 18.73 30.03
N PRO A 171 2.48 18.69 29.59
CA PRO A 171 3.48 19.69 29.97
C PRO A 171 3.00 21.12 29.73
N ASP A 172 3.32 22.04 30.63
CA ASP A 172 2.84 23.43 30.59
C ASP A 172 3.17 24.13 29.27
N GLU A 173 4.35 23.84 28.71
CA GLU A 173 4.81 24.35 27.41
C GLU A 173 3.95 23.92 26.22
N LEU A 174 3.20 22.82 26.34
CA LEU A 174 2.33 22.29 25.28
C LEU A 174 0.86 22.71 25.42
N ARG A 175 0.46 23.23 26.59
CA ARG A 175 -0.97 23.56 26.86
C ARG A 175 -1.56 24.56 25.87
N ALA A 176 -0.79 25.57 25.46
CA ALA A 176 -1.23 26.53 24.46
C ALA A 176 -1.45 25.93 23.05
N CYS A 177 -0.89 24.75 22.81
CA CYS A 177 -0.97 24.07 21.51
C CYS A 177 -2.11 23.05 21.41
N LEU A 178 -2.76 22.66 22.52
CA LEU A 178 -3.74 21.57 22.60
C LEU A 178 -4.89 21.70 21.58
N THR A 179 -5.33 22.91 21.28
CA THR A 179 -6.41 23.19 20.32
C THR A 179 -5.94 23.38 18.89
N THR A 180 -4.61 23.31 18.65
CA THR A 180 -4.06 23.52 17.32
C THR A 180 -4.13 22.23 16.50
N ARG A 181 -4.37 22.37 15.19
CA ARG A 181 -4.33 21.23 14.27
C ARG A 181 -2.96 20.52 14.25
N GLY A 182 -1.89 21.31 14.29
CA GLY A 182 -0.53 20.76 14.28
C GLY A 182 -0.26 19.84 15.47
N PHE A 183 -0.73 20.22 16.66
CA PHE A 183 -0.60 19.39 17.85
C PHE A 183 -1.43 18.09 17.75
N ALA A 184 -2.66 18.19 17.25
CA ALA A 184 -3.49 17.00 17.02
C ALA A 184 -2.84 16.03 16.02
N ASP A 185 -2.20 16.54 14.96
CA ASP A 185 -1.45 15.72 14.00
C ASP A 185 -0.24 15.03 14.66
N GLU A 186 0.51 15.72 15.54
CA GLU A 186 1.62 15.13 16.31
C GLU A 186 1.12 14.05 17.29
N VAL A 187 0.04 14.31 18.02
CA VAL A 187 -0.56 13.32 18.92
C VAL A 187 -0.98 12.09 18.12
N ARG A 188 -1.70 12.24 17.02
CA ARG A 188 -2.09 11.12 16.15
C ARG A 188 -0.89 10.30 15.69
N ALA A 189 0.21 10.97 15.30
CA ALA A 189 1.43 10.29 14.89
C ALA A 189 2.04 9.44 16.03
N VAL A 190 2.08 9.97 17.26
CA VAL A 190 2.55 9.23 18.44
C VAL A 190 1.64 8.04 18.74
N LEU A 191 0.30 8.22 18.71
CA LEU A 191 -0.65 7.14 18.94
C LEU A 191 -0.50 6.04 17.89
N ALA A 192 -0.48 6.38 16.61
CA ALA A 192 -0.30 5.42 15.52
C ALA A 192 1.01 4.66 15.68
N ARG A 193 2.12 5.37 15.89
CA ARG A 193 3.45 4.75 16.05
C ARG A 193 3.51 3.81 17.26
N SER A 194 2.88 4.16 18.37
CA SER A 194 2.82 3.27 19.54
C SER A 194 2.10 1.96 19.22
N ARG A 195 0.97 2.01 18.49
CA ARG A 195 0.23 0.81 18.08
C ARG A 195 1.00 -0.04 17.06
N GLU A 196 1.65 0.58 16.09
CA GLU A 196 2.55 -0.10 15.14
C GLU A 196 3.68 -0.85 15.85
N LEU A 197 4.25 -0.26 16.90
CA LEU A 197 5.28 -0.89 17.73
C LEU A 197 4.71 -1.92 18.72
N GLY A 198 3.39 -2.06 18.83
CA GLY A 198 2.73 -2.95 19.79
C GLY A 198 2.70 -2.41 21.21
N LEU A 199 2.92 -1.12 21.39
CA LEU A 199 2.88 -0.49 22.69
C LEU A 199 1.44 -0.11 23.05
N GLY A 200 0.88 -0.74 24.09
CA GLY A 200 -0.34 -0.26 24.72
C GLY A 200 -0.06 0.93 25.63
N PRO A 201 -1.12 1.57 26.20
CA PRO A 201 -0.97 2.76 27.03
C PRO A 201 0.07 2.60 28.16
N ARG A 202 -0.01 1.50 28.90
CA ARG A 202 0.96 1.21 30.00
C ARG A 202 2.40 1.04 29.50
N ALA A 203 2.59 0.40 28.37
CA ALA A 203 3.92 0.18 27.80
C ALA A 203 4.53 1.48 27.26
N LEU A 204 3.68 2.33 26.64
CA LEU A 204 4.09 3.66 26.18
C LEU A 204 4.49 4.55 27.38
N ASP A 205 3.71 4.54 28.44
CA ASP A 205 4.01 5.31 29.67
C ASP A 205 5.34 4.84 30.32
N ALA A 206 5.53 3.53 30.45
CA ALA A 206 6.80 2.98 30.94
C ALA A 206 7.98 3.35 30.02
N PHE A 207 7.79 3.42 28.72
CA PHE A 207 8.82 3.90 27.79
C PHE A 207 9.10 5.40 27.98
N ALA A 208 8.05 6.21 28.10
CA ALA A 208 8.14 7.64 28.37
C ALA A 208 8.92 7.93 29.67
N ALA A 209 8.62 7.18 30.74
CA ALA A 209 9.30 7.30 32.02
C ALA A 209 10.80 7.00 31.91
N ARG A 210 11.19 5.92 31.17
CA ARG A 210 12.60 5.57 30.95
C ARG A 210 13.37 6.61 30.15
N THR A 211 12.70 7.31 29.24
CA THR A 211 13.31 8.33 28.36
C THR A 211 13.18 9.75 28.90
N GLY A 212 12.50 9.95 30.04
CA GLY A 212 12.25 11.26 30.62
C GLY A 212 11.29 12.15 29.79
N ARG A 213 10.47 11.54 28.93
CA ARG A 213 9.56 12.25 28.01
C ARG A 213 8.17 12.39 28.65
N ARG A 214 7.96 13.52 29.38
CA ARG A 214 6.68 13.81 30.03
C ARG A 214 5.52 13.99 29.04
N ASP A 215 5.79 14.51 27.85
CA ASP A 215 4.86 14.63 26.75
C ASP A 215 4.36 13.26 26.24
N TRP A 216 5.23 12.24 26.19
CA TRP A 216 4.83 10.88 25.83
C TRP A 216 4.08 10.16 26.95
N SER A 217 4.33 10.51 28.22
CA SER A 217 3.52 10.00 29.33
C SER A 217 2.07 10.55 29.24
N ALA A 218 1.91 11.86 28.96
CA ALA A 218 0.61 12.44 28.70
C ALA A 218 -0.08 11.79 27.46
N ALA A 219 0.67 11.56 26.38
CA ALA A 219 0.17 10.87 25.19
C ALA A 219 -0.25 9.42 25.50
N ALA A 220 0.41 8.74 26.42
CA ALA A 220 0.04 7.39 26.85
C ALA A 220 -1.30 7.38 27.62
N GLN A 221 -1.52 8.36 28.48
CA GLN A 221 -2.80 8.54 29.18
C GLN A 221 -3.91 8.91 28.19
N PHE A 222 -3.61 9.81 27.24
CA PHE A 222 -4.54 10.18 26.18
C PHE A 222 -4.87 8.97 25.26
N LEU A 223 -3.90 8.11 24.97
CA LEU A 223 -4.13 6.87 24.21
C LEU A 223 -5.16 5.97 24.93
N ALA A 224 -5.07 5.84 26.27
CA ALA A 224 -6.03 5.04 27.02
C ALA A 224 -7.45 5.61 26.87
N GLU A 225 -7.63 6.92 27.09
CA GLU A 225 -8.92 7.58 26.94
C GLU A 225 -9.44 7.51 25.50
N TYR A 226 -8.60 7.72 24.52
CA TYR A 226 -8.95 7.60 23.10
C TYR A 226 -9.47 6.19 22.75
N LEU A 227 -8.79 5.12 23.22
CA LEU A 227 -9.22 3.75 22.99
C LEU A 227 -10.55 3.44 23.67
N ASP A 228 -10.77 3.94 24.90
CA ASP A 228 -12.04 3.79 25.60
C ASP A 228 -13.19 4.45 24.83
N VAL A 229 -12.96 5.62 24.24
CA VAL A 229 -13.95 6.32 23.40
C VAL A 229 -14.22 5.55 22.11
N LEU A 230 -13.20 5.03 21.45
CA LEU A 230 -13.37 4.19 20.26
C LEU A 230 -14.21 2.94 20.58
N ASP A 231 -13.93 2.28 21.70
CA ASP A 231 -14.68 1.09 22.13
C ASP A 231 -16.14 1.42 22.45
N MET A 232 -16.42 2.51 23.16
CA MET A 232 -17.77 2.95 23.43
C MET A 232 -18.56 3.28 22.16
N GLN A 233 -17.91 3.79 21.12
CA GLN A 233 -18.54 4.14 19.84
C GLN A 233 -18.60 2.96 18.86
N GLY A 234 -18.02 1.81 19.18
CA GLY A 234 -17.93 0.66 18.28
C GLY A 234 -17.13 0.96 17.01
N VAL A 235 -16.10 1.79 17.10
CA VAL A 235 -15.27 2.19 15.96
C VAL A 235 -13.79 1.84 16.18
N LEU A 236 -13.04 1.74 15.09
CA LEU A 236 -11.59 1.53 15.11
C LEU A 236 -10.92 2.52 14.17
N ASP A 237 -9.71 2.94 14.50
CA ASP A 237 -8.81 3.51 13.52
C ASP A 237 -7.94 2.43 12.86
N TYR A 238 -7.19 2.80 11.83
CA TYR A 238 -6.39 1.84 11.07
C TYR A 238 -5.24 1.22 11.88
N ALA A 239 -4.61 1.97 12.79
CA ALA A 239 -3.51 1.46 13.61
C ALA A 239 -4.01 0.48 14.67
N GLU A 240 -5.12 0.79 15.32
CA GLU A 240 -5.79 -0.09 16.27
C GLU A 240 -6.31 -1.36 15.61
N LEU A 241 -6.87 -1.26 14.40
CA LEU A 241 -7.30 -2.42 13.61
C LEU A 241 -6.17 -3.43 13.41
N VAL A 242 -5.01 -2.97 12.91
CA VAL A 242 -3.85 -3.84 12.68
C VAL A 242 -3.34 -4.40 14.01
N HIS A 243 -3.28 -3.59 15.05
CA HIS A 243 -2.86 -4.03 16.39
C HIS A 243 -3.77 -5.14 16.93
N ARG A 244 -5.10 -4.96 16.88
CA ARG A 244 -6.07 -6.01 17.29
C ARG A 244 -5.94 -7.27 16.46
N ALA A 245 -5.73 -7.14 15.16
CA ALA A 245 -5.51 -8.29 14.29
C ALA A 245 -4.25 -9.07 14.67
N VAL A 246 -3.15 -8.40 15.06
CA VAL A 246 -1.94 -9.05 15.57
C VAL A 246 -2.21 -9.80 16.87
N LEU A 247 -2.88 -9.17 17.83
CA LEU A 247 -3.22 -9.82 19.11
C LEU A 247 -4.14 -11.02 18.92
N LEU A 248 -5.07 -10.96 17.98
CA LEU A 248 -5.92 -12.10 17.62
C LEU A 248 -5.09 -13.21 16.97
N ALA A 249 -4.21 -12.85 16.03
CA ALA A 249 -3.36 -13.80 15.31
C ALA A 249 -2.44 -14.62 16.24
N GLU A 250 -2.13 -14.09 17.43
CA GLU A 250 -1.37 -14.80 18.47
C GLU A 250 -2.22 -15.78 19.29
N ARG A 251 -3.56 -15.62 19.30
CA ARG A 251 -4.49 -16.35 20.17
C ARG A 251 -5.37 -17.35 19.45
N VAL A 252 -5.69 -17.10 18.17
CA VAL A 252 -6.60 -17.92 17.38
C VAL A 252 -5.86 -18.73 16.34
N ALA A 253 -6.46 -19.85 15.93
CA ALA A 253 -5.97 -20.62 14.80
C ALA A 253 -6.22 -19.85 13.51
N LEU A 254 -5.16 -19.34 12.91
CA LEU A 254 -5.24 -18.66 11.60
C LEU A 254 -5.43 -19.67 10.46
N PRO A 255 -6.04 -19.26 9.34
CA PRO A 255 -6.08 -20.10 8.14
C PRO A 255 -4.66 -20.57 7.76
N ALA A 256 -4.55 -21.87 7.46
CA ALA A 256 -3.28 -22.45 7.05
C ALA A 256 -3.02 -22.14 5.57
N TYR A 257 -2.24 -21.13 5.28
CA TYR A 257 -1.80 -20.84 3.93
C TYR A 257 -0.60 -21.70 3.55
N ASP A 258 -0.59 -22.20 2.32
CA ASP A 258 0.55 -22.92 1.73
C ASP A 258 1.66 -21.94 1.32
N ALA A 259 1.27 -20.75 0.89
CA ALA A 259 2.20 -19.66 0.63
C ALA A 259 1.54 -18.30 0.83
N VAL A 260 2.33 -17.34 1.33
CA VAL A 260 1.97 -15.93 1.46
C VAL A 260 2.88 -15.12 0.55
N PHE A 261 2.29 -14.23 -0.24
CA PHE A 261 3.00 -13.30 -1.13
C PHE A 261 2.72 -11.88 -0.67
N VAL A 262 3.77 -11.09 -0.57
CA VAL A 262 3.66 -9.68 -0.17
C VAL A 262 4.28 -8.80 -1.26
N ASP A 263 3.48 -7.92 -1.83
CA ASP A 263 3.95 -6.88 -2.76
C ASP A 263 4.23 -5.59 -2.00
N GLU A 264 5.21 -4.79 -2.45
CA GLU A 264 5.67 -3.54 -1.84
C GLU A 264 6.06 -3.70 -0.36
N TYR A 265 6.81 -4.77 -0.04
CA TYR A 265 7.17 -5.10 1.34
C TYR A 265 7.94 -3.98 2.06
N GLN A 266 8.68 -3.10 1.35
CA GLN A 266 9.37 -1.95 1.93
C GLN A 266 8.42 -0.92 2.58
N ASP A 267 7.14 -0.98 2.26
CA ASP A 267 6.13 -0.06 2.79
C ASP A 267 5.36 -0.64 3.99
N THR A 268 5.77 -1.81 4.49
CA THR A 268 5.16 -2.43 5.68
C THR A 268 5.59 -1.72 6.95
N ASP A 269 4.67 -1.64 7.91
CA ASP A 269 4.92 -1.20 9.27
C ASP A 269 5.28 -2.39 10.21
N PRO A 270 5.82 -2.14 11.40
CA PRO A 270 6.20 -3.20 12.33
C PRO A 270 5.03 -4.10 12.79
N ALA A 271 3.80 -3.60 12.85
CA ALA A 271 2.64 -4.42 13.21
C ALA A 271 2.28 -5.39 12.09
N GLN A 272 2.35 -4.93 10.84
CA GLN A 272 2.16 -5.79 9.66
C GLN A 272 3.23 -6.87 9.57
N VAL A 273 4.49 -6.55 9.90
CA VAL A 273 5.56 -7.56 9.98
C VAL A 273 5.25 -8.61 11.05
N ARG A 274 4.75 -8.22 12.24
CA ARG A 274 4.32 -9.19 13.27
C ARG A 274 3.14 -10.04 12.81
N LEU A 275 2.18 -9.46 12.09
CA LEU A 275 1.08 -10.23 11.49
C LEU A 275 1.62 -11.29 10.51
N LEU A 276 2.59 -10.92 9.66
CA LEU A 276 3.24 -11.86 8.76
C LEU A 276 4.01 -12.95 9.50
N GLN A 277 4.64 -12.64 10.65
CA GLN A 277 5.28 -13.64 11.49
C GLN A 277 4.26 -14.66 12.06
N ALA A 278 3.05 -14.22 12.41
CA ALA A 278 1.98 -15.11 12.82
C ALA A 278 1.46 -15.98 11.65
N LEU A 279 1.31 -15.39 10.46
CA LEU A 279 0.79 -16.07 9.25
C LEU A 279 1.80 -17.02 8.62
N ALA A 280 3.06 -16.59 8.48
CA ALA A 280 4.07 -17.26 7.68
C ALA A 280 5.43 -17.41 8.39
N GLY A 281 5.49 -17.24 9.70
CA GLY A 281 6.69 -17.48 10.50
C GLY A 281 7.05 -18.97 10.57
N ARG A 282 8.16 -19.27 11.28
CA ARG A 282 8.68 -20.65 11.48
C ARG A 282 9.03 -21.38 10.19
N GLY A 283 9.56 -20.65 9.19
CA GLY A 283 10.05 -21.23 7.95
C GLY A 283 8.97 -21.62 6.95
N ARG A 284 7.71 -21.17 7.13
CA ARG A 284 6.67 -21.31 6.11
C ARG A 284 7.00 -20.52 4.85
N THR A 285 6.37 -20.85 3.76
CA THR A 285 6.60 -20.20 2.48
C THR A 285 6.06 -18.76 2.48
N LEU A 286 6.98 -17.81 2.34
CA LEU A 286 6.71 -16.39 2.30
C LEU A 286 7.55 -15.72 1.22
N TYR A 287 6.90 -15.14 0.23
CA TYR A 287 7.59 -14.30 -0.76
C TYR A 287 7.36 -12.83 -0.41
N ALA A 288 8.43 -12.09 -0.18
CA ALA A 288 8.39 -10.65 0.01
C ALA A 288 9.05 -9.95 -1.19
N PHE A 289 8.25 -9.23 -1.97
CA PHE A 289 8.72 -8.43 -3.08
C PHE A 289 8.84 -6.98 -2.67
N GLY A 290 9.97 -6.34 -2.90
CA GLY A 290 10.14 -4.94 -2.54
C GLY A 290 11.38 -4.30 -3.12
N ASP A 291 11.44 -2.98 -2.93
CA ASP A 291 12.56 -2.13 -3.30
C ASP A 291 12.85 -1.14 -2.15
N PRO A 292 13.92 -1.33 -1.40
CA PRO A 292 14.25 -0.43 -0.28
C PRO A 292 14.49 1.02 -0.72
N ASP A 293 14.92 1.23 -1.98
CA ASP A 293 15.15 2.58 -2.53
C ASP A 293 13.83 3.28 -2.90
N GLN A 294 12.69 2.57 -2.92
CA GLN A 294 11.35 3.09 -3.16
C GLN A 294 10.47 3.18 -1.90
N SER A 295 11.03 3.06 -0.70
CA SER A 295 10.29 3.27 0.55
C SER A 295 9.98 4.75 0.75
N ILE A 296 8.76 5.15 0.41
CA ILE A 296 8.31 6.56 0.44
C ILE A 296 7.18 6.82 1.44
N TYR A 297 6.74 5.82 2.17
CA TYR A 297 5.61 5.89 3.11
C TYR A 297 6.02 5.92 4.59
N ALA A 298 7.25 6.36 4.90
CA ALA A 298 7.71 6.50 6.30
C ALA A 298 6.78 7.41 7.14
N PHE A 299 6.17 8.43 6.52
CA PHE A 299 5.17 9.30 7.16
C PHE A 299 3.84 8.59 7.48
N ARG A 300 3.64 7.38 6.98
CA ARG A 300 2.50 6.48 7.27
C ARG A 300 2.93 5.25 8.09
N GLY A 301 4.07 5.31 8.76
CA GLY A 301 4.55 4.24 9.62
C GLY A 301 5.39 3.16 8.94
N ALA A 302 5.58 3.21 7.61
CA ALA A 302 6.47 2.29 6.91
C ALA A 302 7.88 2.34 7.49
N ASP A 303 8.48 1.17 7.70
CA ASP A 303 9.83 1.03 8.22
C ASP A 303 10.71 0.26 7.23
N VAL A 304 11.57 0.99 6.53
CA VAL A 304 12.52 0.38 5.58
C VAL A 304 13.43 -0.67 6.23
N ASN A 305 13.64 -0.60 7.55
CA ASN A 305 14.38 -1.64 8.26
C ASN A 305 13.69 -3.01 8.15
N GLY A 306 12.37 -3.05 7.98
CA GLY A 306 11.62 -4.29 7.80
C GLY A 306 12.13 -5.12 6.62
N ILE A 307 12.36 -4.50 5.45
CA ILE A 307 12.88 -5.19 4.28
C ILE A 307 14.38 -5.54 4.44
N LEU A 308 15.15 -4.67 5.08
CA LEU A 308 16.58 -4.90 5.33
C LEU A 308 16.82 -6.04 6.32
N ASP A 309 15.94 -6.19 7.31
CA ASP A 309 16.00 -7.22 8.34
C ASP A 309 15.26 -8.52 7.94
N PHE A 310 14.55 -8.54 6.83
CA PHE A 310 13.73 -9.67 6.40
C PHE A 310 14.48 -11.02 6.49
N PRO A 311 15.73 -11.16 6.02
CA PRO A 311 16.45 -12.43 6.07
C PRO A 311 16.63 -12.98 7.50
N HIS A 312 16.71 -12.11 8.48
CA HIS A 312 16.88 -12.48 9.88
C HIS A 312 15.54 -12.60 10.63
N THR A 313 14.53 -11.86 10.22
CA THR A 313 13.18 -11.88 10.77
C THR A 313 12.41 -13.14 10.37
N PHE A 314 12.54 -13.56 9.10
CA PHE A 314 11.91 -14.75 8.55
C PHE A 314 12.99 -15.78 8.19
N ARG A 315 13.38 -16.59 9.18
CA ARG A 315 14.41 -17.61 8.98
C ARG A 315 13.84 -18.85 8.33
N ARG A 316 14.69 -19.57 7.64
CA ARG A 316 14.41 -20.92 7.12
C ARG A 316 14.12 -21.90 8.27
N PRO A 317 13.53 -23.08 7.99
CA PRO A 317 13.32 -24.11 9.02
C PRO A 317 14.63 -24.58 9.69
N ASP A 318 15.74 -24.51 8.98
CA ASP A 318 17.09 -24.86 9.48
C ASP A 318 17.73 -23.73 10.30
N GLY A 319 17.03 -22.63 10.55
CA GLY A 319 17.51 -21.47 11.32
C GLY A 319 18.40 -20.50 10.54
N ARG A 320 18.77 -20.82 9.29
CA ARG A 320 19.55 -19.91 8.45
C ARG A 320 18.72 -18.69 8.02
N PRO A 321 19.36 -17.55 7.71
CA PRO A 321 18.68 -16.41 7.11
C PRO A 321 17.94 -16.78 5.83
N ALA A 322 16.81 -16.11 5.55
CA ALA A 322 16.13 -16.28 4.28
C ALA A 322 17.02 -15.87 3.11
N PRO A 323 16.94 -16.57 1.97
CA PRO A 323 17.65 -16.20 0.76
C PRO A 323 17.12 -14.88 0.20
N VAL A 324 17.98 -14.18 -0.52
CA VAL A 324 17.66 -12.94 -1.21
C VAL A 324 17.88 -13.14 -2.70
N ALA A 325 16.83 -13.00 -3.49
CA ALA A 325 16.89 -12.95 -4.94
C ALA A 325 16.88 -11.49 -5.42
N VAL A 326 17.63 -11.19 -6.48
CA VAL A 326 17.70 -9.84 -7.04
C VAL A 326 17.30 -9.87 -8.51
N LEU A 327 16.26 -9.12 -8.88
CA LEU A 327 15.88 -8.92 -10.28
C LEU A 327 16.71 -7.77 -10.86
N ARG A 328 17.45 -8.04 -11.96
CA ARG A 328 18.44 -7.11 -12.50
C ARG A 328 18.04 -6.44 -13.81
N THR A 329 17.10 -6.99 -14.55
CA THR A 329 16.76 -6.52 -15.89
C THR A 329 15.64 -5.50 -15.85
N ALA A 330 15.95 -4.22 -16.07
CA ALA A 330 14.97 -3.14 -16.11
C ALA A 330 14.36 -3.00 -17.52
N ARG A 331 13.07 -3.25 -17.63
CA ARG A 331 12.33 -3.25 -18.90
C ARG A 331 11.53 -1.98 -19.15
N ARG A 332 11.32 -1.17 -18.11
CA ARG A 332 10.52 0.06 -18.17
C ARG A 332 11.37 1.28 -18.50
N SER A 333 12.38 1.54 -17.70
CA SER A 333 13.16 2.75 -17.75
C SER A 333 14.30 2.64 -18.76
N ALA A 334 14.55 3.71 -19.53
CA ALA A 334 15.67 3.78 -20.43
C ALA A 334 17.01 3.99 -19.68
N ALA A 335 18.12 3.71 -20.36
CA ALA A 335 19.47 3.72 -19.79
C ALA A 335 19.83 5.05 -19.09
N ALA A 336 19.53 6.21 -19.71
CA ALA A 336 19.84 7.51 -19.12
C ALA A 336 19.04 7.78 -17.82
N VAL A 337 17.77 7.33 -17.75
CA VAL A 337 16.94 7.49 -16.55
C VAL A 337 17.49 6.63 -15.41
N LEU A 338 17.88 5.38 -15.69
CA LEU A 338 18.51 4.51 -14.70
C LEU A 338 19.86 5.06 -14.21
N ALA A 339 20.67 5.59 -15.12
CA ALA A 339 21.94 6.20 -14.76
C ALA A 339 21.75 7.40 -13.81
N ALA A 340 20.76 8.26 -14.07
CA ALA A 340 20.42 9.38 -13.21
C ALA A 340 19.92 8.91 -11.83
N SER A 341 19.05 7.89 -11.77
CA SER A 341 18.55 7.35 -10.52
C SER A 341 19.66 6.75 -9.64
N ARG A 342 20.67 6.13 -10.23
CA ARG A 342 21.86 5.60 -9.54
C ARG A 342 22.65 6.68 -8.80
N LEU A 343 22.72 7.89 -9.35
CA LEU A 343 23.40 9.02 -8.68
C LEU A 343 22.71 9.40 -7.36
N LEU A 344 21.40 9.25 -7.29
CA LEU A 344 20.61 9.48 -6.08
C LEU A 344 20.75 8.32 -5.10
N THR A 345 20.50 7.09 -5.55
CA THR A 345 20.51 5.91 -4.70
C THR A 345 21.90 5.60 -4.14
N ALA A 346 22.98 5.97 -4.84
CA ALA A 346 24.34 5.85 -4.31
C ALA A 346 24.58 6.62 -3.00
N ARG A 347 23.77 7.65 -2.72
CA ARG A 347 23.81 8.43 -1.47
C ARG A 347 22.91 7.89 -0.37
N MET A 348 22.10 6.87 -0.66
CA MET A 348 21.16 6.26 0.29
C MET A 348 21.80 4.98 0.89
N PRO A 349 22.17 4.98 2.17
CA PRO A 349 22.81 3.80 2.75
C PRO A 349 21.82 2.66 2.96
N LEU A 350 22.25 1.43 2.65
CA LEU A 350 21.54 0.20 2.97
C LEU A 350 22.46 -0.72 3.83
N PRO A 351 22.73 -0.33 5.09
CA PRO A 351 23.82 -0.90 5.86
C PRO A 351 23.62 -2.35 6.30
N ARG A 352 22.38 -2.86 6.25
CA ARG A 352 22.04 -4.21 6.74
C ARG A 352 22.04 -5.28 5.64
N LEU A 353 22.15 -4.88 4.38
CA LEU A 353 22.29 -5.80 3.26
C LEU A 353 23.77 -5.97 2.88
N PRO A 354 24.20 -7.18 2.44
CA PRO A 354 25.53 -7.38 1.92
C PRO A 354 25.84 -6.45 0.75
N ALA A 355 27.05 -5.92 0.70
CA ALA A 355 27.45 -4.93 -0.31
C ALA A 355 27.25 -5.42 -1.75
N ASP A 356 27.49 -6.71 -2.01
CA ASP A 356 27.28 -7.31 -3.32
C ASP A 356 25.78 -7.39 -3.69
N THR A 357 24.91 -7.62 -2.70
CA THR A 357 23.46 -7.61 -2.89
C THR A 357 22.98 -6.20 -3.23
N VAL A 358 23.45 -5.18 -2.49
CA VAL A 358 23.13 -3.77 -2.75
C VAL A 358 23.59 -3.35 -4.14
N ARG A 359 24.81 -3.73 -4.51
CA ARG A 359 25.36 -3.47 -5.85
C ARG A 359 24.52 -4.12 -6.93
N ALA A 360 24.20 -5.41 -6.76
CA ALA A 360 23.36 -6.15 -7.70
C ALA A 360 21.97 -5.56 -7.86
N HIS A 361 21.37 -5.05 -6.76
CA HIS A 361 20.07 -4.42 -6.74
C HIS A 361 20.05 -3.07 -7.48
N ARG A 362 21.09 -2.26 -7.33
CA ARG A 362 21.18 -0.92 -7.92
C ARG A 362 21.79 -0.90 -9.33
N ASP A 363 22.60 -1.89 -9.67
CA ASP A 363 23.23 -2.00 -10.99
C ASP A 363 22.33 -2.75 -11.98
N LEU A 364 21.19 -2.11 -12.30
CA LEU A 364 20.21 -2.67 -13.21
C LEU A 364 20.69 -2.60 -14.66
N THR A 365 20.42 -3.64 -15.42
CA THR A 365 20.68 -3.70 -16.87
C THR A 365 19.44 -3.18 -17.62
N PRO A 366 19.51 -2.05 -18.32
CA PRO A 366 18.39 -1.56 -19.10
C PRO A 366 18.19 -2.41 -20.36
N VAL A 367 16.92 -2.66 -20.70
CA VAL A 367 16.55 -3.23 -22.03
C VAL A 367 16.33 -2.11 -23.04
N ARG A 368 15.97 -0.92 -22.57
CA ARG A 368 15.68 0.25 -23.40
C ARG A 368 16.88 1.20 -23.38
N GLU A 369 17.42 1.45 -24.55
CA GLU A 369 18.47 2.46 -24.73
C GLU A 369 17.90 3.88 -24.77
N GLY A 370 18.78 4.88 -24.67
CA GLY A 370 18.43 6.29 -24.76
C GLY A 370 17.82 6.84 -23.49
N GLY A 371 16.79 7.66 -23.64
CA GLY A 371 16.19 8.45 -22.57
C GLY A 371 16.88 9.80 -22.39
N ARG A 372 16.19 10.73 -21.70
CA ARG A 372 16.69 12.07 -21.44
C ARG A 372 16.37 12.46 -20.00
N VAL A 373 17.34 13.04 -19.31
CA VAL A 373 17.18 13.59 -17.96
C VAL A 373 17.76 14.98 -17.94
N GLU A 374 16.98 15.95 -17.53
CA GLU A 374 17.38 17.34 -17.45
C GLU A 374 17.08 17.91 -16.07
N THR A 375 17.87 18.87 -15.63
CA THR A 375 17.69 19.57 -14.38
C THR A 375 17.60 21.07 -14.64
N TYR A 376 16.56 21.69 -14.12
CA TYR A 376 16.33 23.13 -14.24
C TYR A 376 16.27 23.76 -12.85
N THR A 377 16.72 25.00 -12.77
CA THR A 377 16.57 25.87 -11.61
C THR A 377 15.89 27.15 -12.03
N PHE A 378 15.01 27.66 -11.17
CA PHE A 378 14.23 28.85 -11.47
C PHE A 378 14.37 29.89 -10.36
N PRO A 379 14.33 31.19 -10.67
CA PRO A 379 14.48 32.25 -9.67
C PRO A 379 13.27 32.39 -8.76
N THR A 380 12.08 31.99 -9.21
CA THR A 380 10.83 32.06 -8.44
C THR A 380 9.95 30.82 -8.67
N ALA A 381 9.09 30.51 -7.70
CA ALA A 381 8.11 29.44 -7.83
C ALA A 381 7.11 29.69 -8.98
N SER A 382 6.78 30.94 -9.31
CA SER A 382 5.90 31.26 -10.45
C SER A 382 6.60 30.88 -11.76
N THR A 383 7.85 31.29 -11.94
CA THR A 383 8.65 30.95 -13.13
C THR A 383 8.81 29.44 -13.29
N GLU A 384 8.99 28.72 -12.19
CA GLU A 384 9.02 27.25 -12.20
C GLU A 384 7.73 26.65 -12.77
N LEU A 385 6.58 27.11 -12.28
CA LEU A 385 5.26 26.60 -12.72
C LEU A 385 4.97 26.92 -14.19
N ASP A 386 5.33 28.13 -14.66
CA ASP A 386 5.17 28.55 -16.04
C ASP A 386 6.04 27.69 -16.99
N ASN A 387 7.28 27.40 -16.58
CA ASN A 387 8.17 26.52 -17.35
C ASN A 387 7.71 25.05 -17.34
N ILE A 388 7.19 24.55 -16.23
CA ILE A 388 6.58 23.19 -16.20
C ILE A 388 5.44 23.12 -17.22
N ALA A 389 4.57 24.11 -17.26
CA ALA A 389 3.48 24.16 -18.24
C ALA A 389 3.99 24.21 -19.68
N ASP A 390 5.03 24.99 -19.96
CA ASP A 390 5.64 25.08 -21.29
C ASP A 390 6.30 23.74 -21.70
N ILE A 391 7.04 23.11 -20.80
CA ILE A 391 7.66 21.79 -21.05
C ILE A 391 6.60 20.74 -21.43
N LEU A 392 5.49 20.67 -20.68
CA LEU A 392 4.41 19.72 -20.97
C LEU A 392 3.75 20.02 -22.31
N ARG A 393 3.48 21.29 -22.59
CA ARG A 393 2.87 21.69 -23.85
C ARG A 393 3.78 21.38 -25.05
N ARG A 394 5.08 21.67 -24.96
CA ARG A 394 6.03 21.33 -26.03
C ARG A 394 6.14 19.82 -26.25
N ALA A 395 6.23 19.05 -25.17
CA ALA A 395 6.24 17.59 -25.29
C ALA A 395 4.99 17.06 -26.00
N HIS A 396 3.81 17.68 -25.75
CA HIS A 396 2.59 17.30 -26.46
C HIS A 396 2.55 17.77 -27.92
N LEU A 397 2.86 19.04 -28.15
CA LEU A 397 2.68 19.68 -29.46
C LEU A 397 3.81 19.37 -30.44
N GLU A 398 5.06 19.31 -29.94
CA GLU A 398 6.28 19.13 -30.76
C GLU A 398 6.69 17.65 -30.81
N ASP A 399 6.67 16.95 -29.67
CA ASP A 399 7.12 15.56 -29.57
C ASP A 399 5.98 14.54 -29.72
N GLY A 400 4.70 14.99 -29.78
CA GLY A 400 3.53 14.14 -29.96
C GLY A 400 3.21 13.25 -28.75
N VAL A 401 3.71 13.56 -27.56
CA VAL A 401 3.47 12.76 -26.33
C VAL A 401 2.02 12.96 -25.89
N PRO A 402 1.24 11.89 -25.72
CA PRO A 402 -0.12 11.98 -25.18
C PRO A 402 -0.13 12.59 -23.78
N TRP A 403 -1.14 13.40 -23.45
CA TRP A 403 -1.28 13.96 -22.10
C TRP A 403 -1.35 12.89 -21.00
N SER A 404 -1.96 11.75 -21.29
CA SER A 404 -2.04 10.58 -20.39
C SER A 404 -0.69 9.95 -20.04
N ASP A 405 0.33 10.23 -20.85
CA ASP A 405 1.67 9.65 -20.69
C ASP A 405 2.64 10.61 -19.97
N MET A 406 2.12 11.74 -19.47
CA MET A 406 2.87 12.75 -18.74
C MET A 406 2.43 12.80 -17.27
N ALA A 407 3.36 13.10 -16.37
CA ALA A 407 3.07 13.31 -14.96
C ALA A 407 3.93 14.40 -14.35
N VAL A 408 3.34 15.19 -13.46
CA VAL A 408 4.08 16.13 -12.59
C VAL A 408 4.01 15.62 -11.17
N LEU A 409 5.16 15.29 -10.59
CA LEU A 409 5.27 14.79 -9.23
C LEU A 409 5.72 15.91 -8.29
N VAL A 410 5.04 16.08 -7.19
CA VAL A 410 5.36 17.08 -6.16
C VAL A 410 5.57 16.42 -4.81
N ARG A 411 6.47 16.97 -4.00
CA ARG A 411 6.77 16.42 -2.67
C ARG A 411 5.64 16.64 -1.66
N ALA A 412 4.96 17.79 -1.74
CA ALA A 412 3.93 18.18 -0.77
C ALA A 412 2.65 18.61 -1.52
N GLY A 413 1.74 17.64 -1.74
CA GLY A 413 0.50 17.84 -2.48
C GLY A 413 -0.30 19.03 -1.98
N ALA A 414 -0.66 19.07 -0.69
CA ALA A 414 -1.47 20.13 -0.10
C ALA A 414 -0.91 21.55 -0.31
N ARG A 415 0.42 21.70 -0.37
CA ARG A 415 1.09 22.99 -0.60
C ARG A 415 1.20 23.34 -2.08
N SER A 416 1.55 22.38 -2.92
CA SER A 416 1.97 22.61 -4.31
C SER A 416 0.81 22.50 -5.31
N LEU A 417 -0.14 21.58 -5.08
CA LEU A 417 -1.21 21.29 -6.03
C LEU A 417 -2.11 22.50 -6.37
N PRO A 418 -2.53 23.37 -5.44
CA PRO A 418 -3.40 24.49 -5.80
C PRO A 418 -2.75 25.47 -6.79
N SER A 419 -1.47 25.77 -6.61
CA SER A 419 -0.73 26.68 -7.51
C SER A 419 -0.43 26.00 -8.85
N LEU A 420 0.00 24.74 -8.84
CA LEU A 420 0.25 23.94 -10.02
C LEU A 420 -1.01 23.79 -10.87
N ARG A 421 -2.15 23.45 -10.25
CA ARG A 421 -3.43 23.33 -10.96
C ARG A 421 -3.80 24.63 -11.68
N ARG A 422 -3.69 25.76 -11.01
CA ARG A 422 -3.97 27.08 -11.63
C ARG A 422 -3.08 27.34 -12.85
N ALA A 423 -1.77 27.16 -12.70
CA ALA A 423 -0.80 27.41 -13.77
C ALA A 423 -1.07 26.50 -14.98
N LEU A 424 -1.24 25.20 -14.76
CA LEU A 424 -1.48 24.23 -15.84
C LEU A 424 -2.83 24.46 -16.52
N THR A 425 -3.91 24.73 -15.76
CA THR A 425 -5.23 25.04 -16.33
C THR A 425 -5.18 26.33 -17.16
N SER A 426 -4.51 27.38 -16.67
CA SER A 426 -4.33 28.65 -17.41
C SER A 426 -3.54 28.46 -18.71
N ALA A 427 -2.62 27.50 -18.73
CA ALA A 427 -1.85 27.15 -19.91
C ALA A 427 -2.59 26.17 -20.87
N GLY A 428 -3.81 25.75 -20.54
CA GLY A 428 -4.59 24.81 -21.35
C GLY A 428 -4.11 23.36 -21.27
N VAL A 429 -3.38 22.98 -20.22
CA VAL A 429 -2.95 21.60 -19.98
C VAL A 429 -4.07 20.86 -19.24
N PRO A 430 -4.63 19.78 -19.79
CA PRO A 430 -5.63 18.97 -19.10
C PRO A 430 -4.99 18.25 -17.92
N LEU A 431 -5.73 18.17 -16.81
CA LEU A 431 -5.25 17.58 -15.55
C LEU A 431 -6.18 16.48 -15.09
N GLU A 432 -5.60 15.34 -14.73
CA GLU A 432 -6.23 14.36 -13.88
C GLU A 432 -5.54 14.39 -12.50
N MET A 433 -6.33 14.55 -11.46
CA MET A 433 -5.85 14.51 -10.07
C MET A 433 -6.52 13.33 -9.38
N ASP A 434 -5.75 12.57 -8.61
CA ASP A 434 -6.33 11.50 -7.81
C ASP A 434 -7.26 12.14 -6.76
N GLY A 435 -8.56 11.81 -6.81
CA GLY A 435 -9.58 12.41 -5.96
C GLY A 435 -9.38 12.19 -4.46
N ALA A 436 -8.46 11.28 -4.09
CA ALA A 436 -8.06 11.08 -2.69
C ALA A 436 -7.22 12.24 -2.10
N ASP A 437 -6.64 13.10 -2.95
CA ASP A 437 -5.73 14.17 -2.53
C ASP A 437 -6.44 15.53 -2.33
N VAL A 438 -7.71 15.66 -2.74
CA VAL A 438 -8.47 16.89 -2.56
C VAL A 438 -9.37 16.75 -1.33
N ALA A 439 -9.13 17.56 -0.31
CA ALA A 439 -10.02 17.60 0.84
C ALA A 439 -11.42 18.05 0.39
N LEU A 440 -12.47 17.36 0.83
CA LEU A 440 -13.87 17.59 0.43
C LEU A 440 -14.29 19.08 0.49
N ARG A 441 -13.79 19.83 1.49
CA ARG A 441 -14.03 21.29 1.62
C ARG A 441 -13.48 22.13 0.45
N HIS A 442 -12.60 21.58 -0.37
CA HIS A 442 -12.04 22.25 -1.55
C HIS A 442 -12.69 21.80 -2.86
N GLU A 443 -13.62 20.86 -2.77
CA GLU A 443 -14.44 20.47 -3.92
C GLU A 443 -15.38 21.62 -4.31
N PRO A 444 -15.46 22.02 -5.59
CA PRO A 444 -16.29 23.12 -6.03
C PRO A 444 -17.78 23.00 -5.64
N ALA A 445 -18.27 21.76 -5.50
CA ALA A 445 -19.63 21.48 -5.08
C ALA A 445 -19.87 21.64 -3.58
N VAL A 446 -18.81 21.62 -2.76
CA VAL A 446 -18.86 21.64 -1.29
C VAL A 446 -18.30 22.95 -0.74
N ALA A 447 -17.38 23.60 -1.43
CA ALA A 447 -16.75 24.85 -1.00
C ALA A 447 -17.72 26.00 -0.66
N PRO A 448 -18.93 26.10 -1.25
CA PRO A 448 -19.92 27.10 -0.86
C PRO A 448 -20.67 26.80 0.44
N LEU A 449 -20.64 25.58 0.96
CA LEU A 449 -21.26 25.14 2.20
C LEU A 449 -20.40 25.45 3.42
#